data_321a73bef0d3f3d122e07ecd9ee8f1aa
#
_entry.id   321a73bef0d3f3d122e07ecd9ee8f1aa
#
_cell.length_a   1.000
_cell.length_b   1.000
_cell.length_c   1.000
_cell.angle_alpha   90.00
_cell.angle_beta   90.00
_cell.angle_gamma   90.00
#
_symmetry.space_group_name_H-M   'P 1'
#
loop_
_entity.id
_entity.type
_entity.pdbx_description
1 polymer ?
#
loop_
_entity_poly.entity_id
_entity_poly.type
_entity_poly.pdbx_seq_one_letter_code
_entity_poly.pdbx_strand_id
1 'polypeptide(L)'
;MPIDMNALGAETPWTQVTVTQRQIDSLCSCLEDYNPLFLDEEISQQSSNGGVVAPPTFINCFRDFKTTLVLSETEVDLPLLLHGEQVIHYYKPVRPGDTIWHKIKVVDAGRKKSKTYGELNFFTVLIKLKNDADEKLVEATQLFFVRDK
;
A
#
# COMPACT_ATOMS: atom_id res chain seq x y z
N MET A 1 16.16 8.08 16.12
CA MET A 1 16.10 9.39 15.43
C MET A 1 14.64 9.81 15.35
N PRO A 2 14.30 11.06 15.68
CA PRO A 2 12.93 11.51 15.54
C PRO A 2 12.54 11.53 14.05
N ILE A 3 11.34 11.06 13.72
CA ILE A 3 10.76 11.27 12.39
C ILE A 3 10.69 12.78 12.19
N ASP A 4 11.18 13.25 11.03
CA ASP A 4 11.05 14.66 10.71
C ASP A 4 9.57 15.02 10.58
N MET A 5 9.08 15.86 11.49
CA MET A 5 7.70 16.35 11.45
C MET A 5 7.42 17.19 10.19
N ASN A 6 8.45 17.63 9.47
CA ASN A 6 8.33 18.30 8.17
C ASN A 6 7.86 17.34 7.06
N ALA A 7 7.95 16.02 7.27
CA ALA A 7 7.40 15.04 6.35
C ALA A 7 5.86 15.05 6.27
N LEU A 8 5.17 15.63 7.24
CA LEU A 8 3.71 15.71 7.22
C LEU A 8 3.23 16.50 5.99
N GLY A 9 2.40 15.86 5.17
CA GLY A 9 1.89 16.42 3.93
C GLY A 9 2.77 16.14 2.70
N ALA A 10 4.00 15.60 2.87
CA ALA A 10 4.83 15.17 1.75
C ALA A 10 4.13 14.10 0.92
N GLU A 11 4.19 14.22 -0.40
CA GLU A 11 3.55 13.27 -1.31
C GLU A 11 4.40 13.02 -2.57
N THR A 12 4.27 11.81 -3.14
CA THR A 12 4.86 11.47 -4.43
C THR A 12 4.07 12.12 -5.56
N PRO A 13 4.65 12.32 -6.75
CA PRO A 13 3.86 12.56 -7.94
C PRO A 13 2.97 11.35 -8.24
N TRP A 14 1.92 11.56 -9.05
CA TRP A 14 1.17 10.46 -9.61
C TRP A 14 2.04 9.68 -10.59
N THR A 15 2.11 8.37 -10.42
CA THR A 15 2.85 7.45 -11.28
C THR A 15 1.88 6.47 -11.93
N GLN A 16 1.99 6.33 -13.25
CA GLN A 16 1.16 5.40 -14.02
C GLN A 16 1.80 4.03 -14.09
N VAL A 17 0.99 2.99 -14.03
CA VAL A 17 1.39 1.59 -14.22
C VAL A 17 0.25 0.80 -14.85
N THR A 18 0.59 -0.16 -15.72
CA THR A 18 -0.36 -1.14 -16.24
C THR A 18 -0.27 -2.40 -15.38
N VAL A 19 -1.40 -2.85 -14.85
CA VAL A 19 -1.50 -4.09 -14.07
C VAL A 19 -1.40 -5.28 -15.01
N THR A 20 -0.54 -6.23 -14.71
CA THR A 20 -0.39 -7.45 -15.49
C THR A 20 -0.80 -8.67 -14.67
N GLN A 21 -1.31 -9.72 -15.33
CA GLN A 21 -1.58 -11.01 -14.68
C GLN A 21 -0.33 -11.55 -13.98
N ARG A 22 0.84 -11.41 -14.60
CA ARG A 22 2.12 -11.84 -14.02
C ARG A 22 2.41 -11.21 -12.66
N GLN A 23 2.05 -9.95 -12.45
CA GLN A 23 2.23 -9.29 -11.14
C GLN A 23 1.30 -9.91 -10.09
N ILE A 24 0.06 -10.22 -10.48
CA ILE A 24 -0.91 -10.89 -9.62
C ILE A 24 -0.43 -12.29 -9.28
N ASP A 25 -0.02 -13.08 -10.27
CA ASP A 25 0.52 -14.44 -10.09
C ASP A 25 1.73 -14.44 -9.14
N SER A 26 2.64 -13.48 -9.33
CA SER A 26 3.82 -13.34 -8.48
C SER A 26 3.45 -13.05 -7.03
N LEU A 27 2.48 -12.16 -6.78
CA LEU A 27 2.01 -11.88 -5.44
C LEU A 27 1.32 -13.10 -4.83
N CYS A 28 0.41 -13.75 -5.56
CA CYS A 28 -0.28 -14.96 -5.10
C CYS A 28 0.72 -16.06 -4.74
N SER A 29 1.74 -16.27 -5.55
CA SER A 29 2.80 -17.24 -5.27
C SER A 29 3.59 -16.90 -4.01
N CYS A 30 3.94 -15.62 -3.80
CA CYS A 30 4.64 -15.17 -2.58
C CYS A 30 3.80 -15.33 -1.32
N LEU A 31 2.48 -15.21 -1.42
CA LEU A 31 1.54 -15.33 -0.31
C LEU A 31 1.01 -16.76 -0.13
N GLU A 32 1.34 -17.68 -1.04
CA GLU A 32 0.74 -19.03 -1.13
C GLU A 32 -0.79 -18.98 -1.19
N ASP A 33 -1.34 -17.90 -1.79
CA ASP A 33 -2.77 -17.71 -1.99
C ASP A 33 -3.19 -18.10 -3.41
N TYR A 34 -3.67 -19.32 -3.55
CA TYR A 34 -4.08 -19.90 -4.84
C TYR A 34 -5.59 -19.79 -5.07
N ASN A 35 -6.24 -18.74 -4.56
CA ASN A 35 -7.66 -18.52 -4.79
C ASN A 35 -7.93 -18.36 -6.31
N PRO A 36 -8.80 -19.19 -6.90
CA PRO A 36 -9.05 -19.17 -8.33
C PRO A 36 -9.64 -17.85 -8.85
N LEU A 37 -10.24 -17.02 -8.01
CA LEU A 37 -10.71 -15.68 -8.40
C LEU A 37 -9.59 -14.75 -8.87
N PHE A 38 -8.33 -15.04 -8.50
CA PHE A 38 -7.15 -14.25 -8.87
C PHE A 38 -6.36 -14.88 -10.02
N LEU A 39 -6.54 -16.19 -10.28
CA LEU A 39 -5.64 -16.97 -11.12
C LEU A 39 -6.34 -17.69 -12.28
N ASP A 40 -7.65 -17.91 -12.20
CA ASP A 40 -8.42 -18.70 -13.17
C ASP A 40 -9.50 -17.83 -13.81
N GLU A 41 -9.33 -17.54 -15.11
CA GLU A 41 -10.26 -16.70 -15.87
C GLU A 41 -11.64 -17.36 -16.01
N GLU A 42 -11.71 -18.68 -16.23
CA GLU A 42 -12.99 -19.37 -16.43
C GLU A 42 -13.83 -19.35 -15.15
N ILE A 43 -13.21 -19.65 -14.01
CA ILE A 43 -13.89 -19.63 -12.71
C ILE A 43 -14.28 -18.19 -12.31
N SER A 44 -13.37 -17.24 -12.52
CA SER A 44 -13.60 -15.84 -12.14
C SER A 44 -14.66 -15.15 -13.00
N GLN A 45 -14.83 -15.53 -14.25
CA GLN A 45 -15.93 -15.07 -15.13
C GLN A 45 -17.30 -15.47 -14.59
N GLN A 46 -17.41 -16.64 -13.95
CA GLN A 46 -18.66 -17.12 -13.35
C GLN A 46 -18.95 -16.49 -11.97
N SER A 47 -18.01 -15.77 -11.41
CA SER A 47 -18.17 -15.07 -10.13
C SER A 47 -18.89 -13.73 -10.28
N SER A 48 -19.28 -13.14 -9.16
CA SER A 48 -19.82 -11.77 -9.12
C SER A 48 -18.85 -10.71 -9.62
N ASN A 49 -17.56 -11.04 -9.71
CA ASN A 49 -16.53 -10.13 -10.23
C ASN A 49 -16.53 -10.07 -11.78
N GLY A 50 -17.04 -11.10 -12.47
CA GLY A 50 -17.10 -11.15 -13.93
C GLY A 50 -15.71 -11.13 -14.60
N GLY A 51 -14.74 -11.80 -13.99
CA GLY A 51 -13.36 -11.92 -14.46
C GLY A 51 -12.34 -11.82 -13.34
N VAL A 52 -11.07 -12.07 -13.66
CA VAL A 52 -9.96 -12.03 -12.70
C VAL A 52 -9.85 -10.67 -12.03
N VAL A 53 -9.61 -10.68 -10.73
CA VAL A 53 -9.34 -9.49 -9.91
C VAL A 53 -8.03 -9.67 -9.15
N ALA A 54 -7.37 -8.57 -8.83
CA ALA A 54 -6.19 -8.58 -7.98
C ALA A 54 -6.57 -8.94 -6.53
N PRO A 55 -5.69 -9.64 -5.78
CA PRO A 55 -5.90 -9.91 -4.36
C PRO A 55 -6.06 -8.62 -3.53
N PRO A 56 -6.77 -8.66 -2.41
CA PRO A 56 -7.00 -7.47 -1.57
C PRO A 56 -5.73 -6.76 -1.09
N THR A 57 -4.63 -7.47 -0.97
CA THR A 57 -3.34 -6.91 -0.56
C THR A 57 -2.48 -6.38 -1.71
N PHE A 58 -2.97 -6.46 -2.96
CA PHE A 58 -2.23 -6.02 -4.15
C PHE A 58 -1.83 -4.53 -4.09
N ILE A 59 -2.61 -3.69 -3.41
CA ILE A 59 -2.26 -2.28 -3.18
C ILE A 59 -0.88 -2.10 -2.53
N ASN A 60 -0.41 -3.08 -1.77
CA ASN A 60 0.91 -3.03 -1.14
C ASN A 60 2.07 -3.11 -2.14
N CYS A 61 1.83 -3.62 -3.36
CA CYS A 61 2.82 -3.63 -4.44
C CYS A 61 3.16 -2.23 -4.95
N PHE A 62 2.29 -1.24 -4.71
CA PHE A 62 2.51 0.16 -5.08
C PHE A 62 3.23 0.97 -3.99
N ARG A 63 3.56 0.33 -2.88
CA ARG A 63 4.35 0.94 -1.83
C ARG A 63 5.83 0.74 -2.11
N ASP A 64 6.51 1.78 -2.53
CA ASP A 64 7.96 1.82 -2.48
C ASP A 64 8.40 2.34 -1.11
N PHE A 65 9.01 1.47 -0.31
CA PHE A 65 9.55 1.84 0.99
C PHE A 65 10.59 2.95 0.90
N LYS A 66 11.46 2.92 -0.12
CA LYS A 66 12.46 3.96 -0.32
C LYS A 66 11.78 5.32 -0.53
N THR A 67 10.75 5.36 -1.38
CA THR A 67 9.99 6.58 -1.62
C THR A 67 9.26 7.04 -0.36
N THR A 68 8.67 6.12 0.41
CA THR A 68 8.01 6.45 1.68
C THR A 68 9.01 6.99 2.70
N LEU A 69 10.22 6.44 2.77
CA LEU A 69 11.28 6.88 3.67
C LEU A 69 11.90 8.19 3.19
N VAL A 70 12.08 8.38 1.88
CA VAL A 70 12.56 9.63 1.29
C VAL A 70 11.58 10.77 1.52
N LEU A 71 10.26 10.49 1.45
CA LEU A 71 9.24 11.49 1.78
C LEU A 71 9.31 11.93 3.25
N SER A 72 9.79 11.07 4.14
CA SER A 72 9.98 11.41 5.55
C SER A 72 11.33 12.04 5.86
N GLU A 73 12.23 12.17 4.85
CA GLU A 73 13.64 12.61 5.04
C GLU A 73 14.35 11.87 6.19
N THR A 74 13.84 10.70 6.55
CA THR A 74 14.27 9.94 7.73
C THR A 74 15.08 8.74 7.27
N GLU A 75 16.34 8.65 7.68
CA GLU A 75 17.07 7.39 7.63
C GLU A 75 16.47 6.43 8.64
N VAL A 76 15.41 5.71 8.24
CA VAL A 76 14.80 4.68 9.08
C VAL A 76 15.59 3.39 8.91
N ASP A 77 16.13 2.91 10.02
CA ASP A 77 16.69 1.57 10.09
C ASP A 77 15.52 0.55 10.00
N LEU A 78 15.41 -0.16 8.86
CA LEU A 78 14.29 -1.07 8.58
C LEU A 78 14.00 -2.08 9.69
N PRO A 79 15.00 -2.67 10.40
CA PRO A 79 14.78 -3.52 11.57
C PRO A 79 14.03 -2.86 12.73
N LEU A 80 14.01 -1.53 12.78
CA LEU A 80 13.30 -0.76 13.82
C LEU A 80 11.88 -0.37 13.40
N LEU A 81 11.50 -0.63 12.14
CA LEU A 81 10.19 -0.30 11.59
C LEU A 81 9.17 -1.39 11.92
N LEU A 82 8.08 -1.00 12.54
CA LEU A 82 6.95 -1.88 12.85
C LEU A 82 5.72 -1.42 12.05
N HIS A 83 5.07 -2.34 11.35
CA HIS A 83 3.77 -2.10 10.72
C HIS A 83 2.69 -2.29 11.78
N GLY A 84 2.02 -1.21 12.16
CA GLY A 84 1.06 -1.19 13.26
C GLY A 84 -0.37 -1.48 12.83
N GLU A 85 -0.82 -0.86 11.74
CA GLU A 85 -2.19 -0.97 11.26
C GLU A 85 -2.27 -0.74 9.75
N GLN A 86 -3.23 -1.39 9.12
CA GLN A 86 -3.59 -1.14 7.73
C GLN A 86 -5.11 -1.17 7.56
N VAL A 87 -5.66 -0.14 6.92
CA VAL A 87 -7.07 -0.07 6.52
C VAL A 87 -7.13 0.11 5.01
N ILE A 88 -7.86 -0.76 4.32
CA ILE A 88 -8.00 -0.71 2.87
C ILE A 88 -9.47 -0.51 2.51
N HIS A 89 -9.74 0.48 1.65
CA HIS A 89 -11.06 0.74 1.08
C HIS A 89 -11.03 0.47 -0.42
N TYR A 90 -11.82 -0.52 -0.85
CA TYR A 90 -12.04 -0.85 -2.25
C TYR A 90 -13.31 -0.15 -2.74
N TYR A 91 -13.19 0.67 -3.78
CA TYR A 91 -14.30 1.30 -4.50
C TYR A 91 -14.63 0.52 -5.77
N LYS A 92 -13.59 0.01 -6.45
CA LYS A 92 -13.68 -0.84 -7.63
C LYS A 92 -12.57 -1.89 -7.59
N PRO A 93 -12.79 -3.09 -8.16
CA PRO A 93 -11.73 -4.09 -8.28
C PRO A 93 -10.62 -3.58 -9.21
N VAL A 94 -9.39 -3.99 -8.94
CA VAL A 94 -8.25 -3.84 -9.82
C VAL A 94 -8.09 -5.12 -10.63
N ARG A 95 -7.89 -5.02 -11.93
CA ARG A 95 -7.86 -6.14 -12.88
C ARG A 95 -6.59 -6.17 -13.70
N PRO A 96 -6.18 -7.35 -14.22
CA PRO A 96 -5.17 -7.41 -15.27
C PRO A 96 -5.60 -6.59 -16.49
N GLY A 97 -4.68 -5.81 -17.05
CA GLY A 97 -4.92 -4.89 -18.17
C GLY A 97 -5.31 -3.47 -17.75
N ASP A 98 -5.70 -3.24 -16.50
CA ASP A 98 -6.02 -1.91 -16.02
C ASP A 98 -4.78 -1.01 -16.07
N THR A 99 -4.97 0.22 -16.57
CA THR A 99 -4.01 1.31 -16.40
C THR A 99 -4.41 2.11 -15.17
N ILE A 100 -3.55 2.15 -14.18
CA ILE A 100 -3.81 2.80 -12.91
C ILE A 100 -2.76 3.87 -12.60
N TRP A 101 -3.18 4.89 -11.89
CA TRP A 101 -2.33 5.92 -11.32
C TRP A 101 -2.26 5.73 -9.83
N HIS A 102 -1.06 5.75 -9.29
CA HIS A 102 -0.86 5.65 -7.84
C HIS A 102 -0.04 6.80 -7.29
N LYS A 103 -0.29 7.15 -6.04
CA LYS A 103 0.56 8.03 -5.26
C LYS A 103 0.48 7.71 -3.77
N ILE A 104 1.51 8.14 -3.04
CA ILE A 104 1.65 7.99 -1.60
C ILE A 104 1.72 9.38 -0.99
N LYS A 105 1.04 9.57 0.14
CA LYS A 105 1.09 10.81 0.94
C LYS A 105 1.28 10.48 2.41
N VAL A 106 2.13 11.24 3.09
CA VAL A 106 2.22 11.22 4.56
C VAL A 106 1.09 12.08 5.11
N VAL A 107 0.16 11.45 5.84
CA VAL A 107 -1.06 12.11 6.33
C VAL A 107 -1.05 12.36 7.83
N ASP A 108 -0.19 11.68 8.57
CA ASP A 108 0.00 11.89 10.00
C ASP A 108 1.42 11.48 10.41
N ALA A 109 1.98 12.17 11.41
CA ALA A 109 3.29 11.83 11.96
C ALA A 109 3.40 12.40 13.39
N GLY A 110 4.09 11.69 14.27
CA GLY A 110 4.23 12.15 15.65
C GLY A 110 4.95 11.16 16.57
N ARG A 111 4.71 11.32 17.86
CA ARG A 111 5.22 10.45 18.92
C ARG A 111 4.07 9.89 19.75
N LYS A 112 4.24 8.63 20.17
CA LYS A 112 3.26 7.92 21.02
C LYS A 112 3.98 7.15 22.13
N LYS A 113 3.44 7.20 23.34
CA LYS A 113 3.94 6.36 24.43
C LYS A 113 3.38 4.94 24.30
N SER A 114 4.27 3.97 24.28
CA SER A 114 3.96 2.55 24.37
C SER A 114 4.28 2.03 25.77
N LYS A 115 3.44 1.16 26.30
CA LYS A 115 3.71 0.49 27.59
C LYS A 115 4.91 -0.47 27.52
N THR A 116 5.15 -1.06 26.35
CA THR A 116 6.18 -2.07 26.15
C THR A 116 7.49 -1.47 25.64
N TYR A 117 7.42 -0.46 24.76
CA TYR A 117 8.59 0.04 24.02
C TYR A 117 8.98 1.48 24.36
N GLY A 118 8.33 2.11 25.38
CA GLY A 118 8.61 3.50 25.71
C GLY A 118 8.04 4.48 24.70
N GLU A 119 8.80 5.50 24.32
CA GLU A 119 8.41 6.42 23.27
C GLU A 119 8.65 5.80 21.90
N LEU A 120 7.63 5.86 21.03
CA LEU A 120 7.70 5.43 19.63
C LEU A 120 7.40 6.63 18.73
N ASN A 121 8.22 6.81 17.73
CA ASN A 121 7.86 7.67 16.62
C ASN A 121 6.86 6.93 15.72
N PHE A 122 5.91 7.63 15.12
CA PHE A 122 4.99 7.03 14.16
C PHE A 122 4.78 7.93 12.95
N PHE A 123 4.41 7.32 11.85
CA PHE A 123 3.88 8.01 10.67
C PHE A 123 2.80 7.18 10.01
N THR A 124 1.86 7.87 9.37
CA THR A 124 0.78 7.27 8.62
C THR A 124 0.87 7.68 7.17
N VAL A 125 0.83 6.72 6.26
CA VAL A 125 0.79 6.97 4.83
C VAL A 125 -0.57 6.61 4.26
N LEU A 126 -1.01 7.40 3.28
CA LEU A 126 -2.18 7.13 2.46
C LEU A 126 -1.71 6.81 1.05
N ILE A 127 -2.01 5.59 0.60
CA ILE A 127 -1.80 5.13 -0.78
C ILE A 127 -3.12 5.28 -1.51
N LYS A 128 -3.09 5.90 -2.69
CA LYS A 128 -4.27 6.09 -3.55
C LYS A 128 -4.05 5.47 -4.90
N LEU A 129 -5.05 4.73 -5.38
CA LEU A 129 -5.12 4.23 -6.75
C LEU A 129 -6.34 4.82 -7.44
N LYS A 130 -6.17 5.28 -8.68
CA LYS A 130 -7.26 5.73 -9.56
C LYS A 130 -7.01 5.27 -11.00
N ASN A 131 -8.06 5.25 -11.82
CA ASN A 131 -7.96 4.96 -13.25
C ASN A 131 -7.73 6.25 -14.08
N ASP A 132 -7.63 6.09 -15.41
CA ASP A 132 -7.48 7.23 -16.36
C ASP A 132 -8.68 8.18 -16.36
N ALA A 133 -9.86 7.73 -15.95
CA ALA A 133 -11.05 8.57 -15.81
C ALA A 133 -11.13 9.31 -14.47
N ASP A 134 -10.05 9.33 -13.69
CA ASP A 134 -9.96 9.94 -12.35
C ASP A 134 -10.88 9.28 -11.29
N GLU A 135 -11.41 8.10 -11.58
CA GLU A 135 -12.23 7.37 -10.62
C GLU A 135 -11.36 6.64 -9.60
N LYS A 136 -11.71 6.75 -8.33
CA LYS A 136 -11.03 6.03 -7.25
C LYS A 136 -11.23 4.52 -7.41
N LEU A 137 -10.13 3.78 -7.31
CA LEU A 137 -10.14 2.31 -7.29
C LEU A 137 -9.93 1.79 -5.86
N VAL A 138 -8.85 2.20 -5.22
CA VAL A 138 -8.47 1.73 -3.87
C VAL A 138 -7.81 2.87 -3.11
N GLU A 139 -8.06 2.96 -1.82
CA GLU A 139 -7.31 3.77 -0.87
C GLU A 139 -6.86 2.89 0.30
N ALA A 140 -5.59 3.01 0.71
CA ALA A 140 -5.08 2.31 1.88
C ALA A 140 -4.36 3.27 2.81
N THR A 141 -4.73 3.22 4.09
CA THR A 141 -4.02 3.92 5.16
C THR A 141 -3.14 2.91 5.90
N GLN A 142 -1.88 3.23 6.10
CA GLN A 142 -0.91 2.38 6.79
C GLN A 142 -0.20 3.15 7.88
N LEU A 143 -0.27 2.65 9.11
CA LEU A 143 0.40 3.20 10.28
C LEU A 143 1.70 2.43 10.53
N PHE A 144 2.79 3.16 10.65
CA PHE A 144 4.10 2.63 11.00
C PHE A 144 4.61 3.22 12.29
N PHE A 145 5.27 2.40 13.09
CA PHE A 145 6.03 2.83 14.25
C PHE A 145 7.52 2.62 14.01
N VAL A 146 8.32 3.54 14.51
CA VAL A 146 9.78 3.45 14.50
C VAL A 146 10.25 3.43 15.95
N ARG A 147 10.96 2.36 16.31
CA ARG A 147 11.55 2.20 17.64
C ARG A 147 12.82 3.05 17.72
N ASP A 148 13.06 3.65 18.87
CA ASP A 148 14.38 4.18 19.18
C ASP A 148 15.37 3.03 19.41
N LYS A 149 16.66 3.28 19.10
CA LYS A 149 17.75 2.29 19.34
C LYS A 149 17.97 2.06 20.80
#